data_73980923e3eef334b6c2d5056f9817f0
#
_entry.id   73980923e3eef334b6c2d5056f9817f0
#
_cell.length_a   1.000
_cell.length_b   1.000
_cell.length_c   1.000
_cell.angle_alpha   90.00
_cell.angle_beta   90.00
_cell.angle_gamma   90.00
#
_symmetry.space_group_name_H-M   'P 1'
#
loop_
_entity.id
_entity.type
_entity.pdbx_description
1 polymer ?
#
loop_
_entity_poly.entity_id
_entity_poly.type
_entity_poly.pdbx_seq_one_letter_code
_entity_poly.pdbx_strand_id
1 'polypeptide(L)'
;KEQDLIDSWFDQLGFDIGKILEACAKTSGISNPNINYVNSILLAWSGRDTKNVRNGSDAGGTAKGGNPAVKVKKMYEDLRRRKEAELEERRRSVYASIPRVREIDTQIRRTSLEISRLALHGSGEMERERLNRKITDLGGEKAFLLTENNLPYDYLEMQYDCKYCKDTGVLNNGERCRCYSEKLKQFI
;
A
#
# COMPACT_ATOMS: atom_id res chain seq x y z
N LYS A 1 -18.63 -10.71 0.94
CA LYS A 1 -17.51 -11.57 0.44
C LYS A 1 -16.75 -12.26 1.57
N GLU A 2 -16.30 -11.53 2.62
CA GLU A 2 -15.62 -12.16 3.78
C GLU A 2 -16.61 -12.92 4.65
N GLN A 3 -17.79 -12.35 4.89
CA GLN A 3 -18.86 -13.01 5.62
C GLN A 3 -19.29 -14.31 4.94
N ASP A 4 -19.51 -14.28 3.63
CA ASP A 4 -19.91 -15.48 2.85
C ASP A 4 -18.85 -16.58 2.97
N LEU A 5 -17.58 -16.21 3.09
CA LEU A 5 -16.47 -17.14 3.27
C LEU A 5 -16.49 -17.77 4.67
N ILE A 6 -16.74 -16.95 5.69
CA ILE A 6 -16.87 -17.43 7.09
C ILE A 6 -18.06 -18.37 7.23
N ASP A 7 -19.21 -17.98 6.67
CA ASP A 7 -20.42 -18.81 6.70
C ASP A 7 -20.19 -20.18 6.02
N SER A 8 -19.40 -20.20 4.93
CA SER A 8 -19.04 -21.43 4.24
C SER A 8 -18.22 -22.41 5.11
N TRP A 9 -17.47 -21.94 6.10
CA TRP A 9 -16.68 -22.79 6.98
C TRP A 9 -17.57 -23.60 7.93
N PHE A 10 -18.71 -23.03 8.34
CA PHE A 10 -19.72 -23.71 9.14
C PHE A 10 -20.63 -24.58 8.28
N ASP A 11 -21.21 -24.01 7.21
CA ASP A 11 -22.29 -24.61 6.45
C ASP A 11 -21.80 -25.67 5.43
N GLN A 12 -20.65 -25.42 4.77
CA GLN A 12 -20.15 -26.27 3.71
C GLN A 12 -19.01 -27.19 4.16
N LEU A 13 -18.11 -26.69 5.02
CA LEU A 13 -16.98 -27.46 5.52
C LEU A 13 -17.30 -28.18 6.84
N GLY A 14 -18.35 -27.78 7.56
CA GLY A 14 -18.82 -28.40 8.79
C GLY A 14 -17.87 -28.25 9.98
N PHE A 15 -17.02 -27.22 10.00
CA PHE A 15 -16.13 -26.98 11.11
C PHE A 15 -16.84 -26.27 12.25
N ASP A 16 -16.54 -26.70 13.47
CA ASP A 16 -16.92 -25.97 14.67
C ASP A 16 -16.00 -24.74 14.92
N ILE A 17 -16.43 -23.85 15.81
CA ILE A 17 -15.68 -22.64 16.14
C ILE A 17 -14.29 -22.94 16.70
N GLY A 18 -14.12 -24.07 17.43
CA GLY A 18 -12.83 -24.48 18.00
C GLY A 18 -11.81 -24.78 16.91
N LYS A 19 -12.22 -25.48 15.85
CA LYS A 19 -11.38 -25.78 14.69
C LYS A 19 -11.04 -24.53 13.90
N ILE A 20 -11.95 -23.59 13.76
CA ILE A 20 -11.70 -22.31 13.08
C ILE A 20 -10.69 -21.50 13.88
N LEU A 21 -10.81 -21.43 15.21
CA LEU A 21 -9.85 -20.75 16.07
C LEU A 21 -8.46 -21.41 16.03
N GLU A 22 -8.38 -22.73 15.95
CA GLU A 22 -7.11 -23.45 15.77
C GLU A 22 -6.44 -23.09 14.43
N ALA A 23 -7.21 -22.97 13.35
CA ALA A 23 -6.70 -22.52 12.07
C ALA A 23 -6.20 -21.05 12.15
N CYS A 24 -6.93 -20.18 12.83
CA CYS A 24 -6.51 -18.79 13.07
C CYS A 24 -5.21 -18.73 13.89
N ALA A 25 -5.06 -19.56 14.93
CA ALA A 25 -3.85 -19.60 15.74
C ALA A 25 -2.60 -19.97 14.95
N LYS A 26 -2.73 -20.79 13.90
CA LYS A 26 -1.61 -21.12 13.00
C LYS A 26 -1.15 -19.94 12.13
N THR A 27 -1.93 -18.88 12.06
CA THR A 27 -1.57 -17.67 11.32
C THR A 27 -0.85 -16.62 12.18
N SER A 28 -0.77 -16.82 13.49
CA SER A 28 -0.20 -15.84 14.45
C SER A 28 1.30 -15.54 14.24
N GLY A 29 2.03 -16.40 13.53
CA GLY A 29 3.44 -16.20 13.18
C GLY A 29 3.69 -15.52 11.82
N ILE A 30 2.65 -15.10 11.11
CA ILE A 30 2.75 -14.56 9.75
C ILE A 30 2.65 -13.03 9.80
N SER A 31 3.55 -12.34 9.10
CA SER A 31 3.63 -10.88 9.09
C SER A 31 2.38 -10.15 8.57
N ASN A 32 1.53 -10.84 7.81
CA ASN A 32 0.27 -10.27 7.29
C ASN A 32 -0.80 -11.36 7.17
N PRO A 33 -1.43 -11.80 8.28
CA PRO A 33 -2.47 -12.80 8.26
C PRO A 33 -3.71 -12.27 7.54
N ASN A 34 -4.27 -13.06 6.62
CA ASN A 34 -5.52 -12.75 5.96
C ASN A 34 -6.49 -13.95 5.99
N ILE A 35 -7.77 -13.65 5.82
CA ILE A 35 -8.86 -14.63 5.89
C ILE A 35 -8.71 -15.77 4.85
N ASN A 36 -8.12 -15.50 3.68
CA ASN A 36 -7.91 -16.50 2.65
C ASN A 36 -6.85 -17.54 3.07
N TYR A 37 -5.89 -17.15 3.91
CA TYR A 37 -4.91 -18.08 4.44
C TYR A 37 -5.56 -19.05 5.45
N VAL A 38 -6.42 -18.55 6.34
CA VAL A 38 -7.24 -19.37 7.24
C VAL A 38 -8.11 -20.34 6.43
N ASN A 39 -8.76 -19.86 5.39
CA ASN A 39 -9.56 -20.68 4.48
C ASN A 39 -8.74 -21.81 3.84
N SER A 40 -7.50 -21.54 3.42
CA SER A 40 -6.62 -22.56 2.84
C SER A 40 -6.27 -23.68 3.84
N ILE A 41 -6.07 -23.33 5.12
CA ILE A 41 -5.84 -24.30 6.19
C ILE A 41 -7.09 -25.18 6.40
N LEU A 42 -8.26 -24.56 6.49
CA LEU A 42 -9.52 -25.28 6.69
C LEU A 42 -9.87 -26.20 5.51
N LEU A 43 -9.65 -25.76 4.28
CA LEU A 43 -9.80 -26.60 3.09
C LEU A 43 -8.87 -27.81 3.11
N ALA A 44 -7.61 -27.63 3.50
CA ALA A 44 -6.65 -28.74 3.65
C ALA A 44 -7.10 -29.73 4.70
N TRP A 45 -7.69 -29.28 5.81
CA TRP A 45 -8.21 -30.17 6.88
C TRP A 45 -9.51 -30.86 6.49
N SER A 46 -10.33 -30.29 5.60
CA SER A 46 -11.58 -30.91 5.12
C SER A 46 -11.35 -32.07 4.16
N GLY A 47 -10.10 -32.33 3.74
CA GLY A 47 -9.76 -33.34 2.75
C GLY A 47 -10.32 -33.08 1.36
N ARG A 48 -10.92 -31.90 1.13
CA ARG A 48 -11.36 -31.44 -0.19
C ARG A 48 -10.14 -30.92 -0.92
N ASP A 49 -9.68 -31.66 -1.89
CA ASP A 49 -8.52 -31.38 -2.73
C ASP A 49 -8.57 -29.91 -3.23
N THR A 50 -7.56 -29.14 -2.88
CA THR A 50 -7.36 -27.71 -3.28
C THR A 50 -7.05 -27.56 -4.76
N LYS A 51 -7.37 -28.54 -5.60
CA LYS A 51 -7.05 -28.53 -7.04
C LYS A 51 -7.82 -27.47 -7.85
N ASN A 52 -8.80 -26.75 -7.26
CA ASN A 52 -9.64 -25.82 -8.01
C ASN A 52 -9.76 -24.39 -7.43
N VAL A 53 -8.92 -24.01 -6.44
CA VAL A 53 -8.82 -22.61 -6.00
C VAL A 53 -7.38 -22.11 -6.21
N ARG A 54 -6.92 -22.26 -7.45
CA ARG A 54 -5.72 -21.56 -7.92
C ARG A 54 -6.13 -20.30 -8.67
N ASN A 55 -6.58 -19.30 -7.95
CA ASN A 55 -6.49 -17.93 -8.42
C ASN A 55 -5.36 -17.24 -7.64
N GLY A 56 -4.21 -17.18 -8.28
CA GLY A 56 -3.11 -16.26 -7.95
C GLY A 56 -2.06 -16.81 -7.00
N SER A 57 -1.18 -17.61 -7.51
CA SER A 57 0.28 -17.50 -7.49
C SER A 57 0.96 -18.88 -7.55
N ASP A 58 1.88 -18.99 -8.52
CA ASP A 58 2.94 -19.98 -8.65
C ASP A 58 2.56 -21.45 -8.89
N ALA A 59 2.21 -21.73 -10.15
CA ALA A 59 2.53 -23.01 -10.77
C ALA A 59 3.91 -22.90 -11.44
N GLY A 60 4.92 -23.52 -10.86
CA GLY A 60 6.16 -23.83 -11.53
C GLY A 60 5.84 -24.72 -12.75
N GLY A 61 5.85 -24.11 -13.90
CA GLY A 61 5.86 -24.72 -15.21
C GLY A 61 7.04 -24.13 -15.96
N THR A 62 8.01 -24.96 -16.32
CA THR A 62 9.12 -24.64 -17.20
C THR A 62 8.57 -24.31 -18.59
N ALA A 63 8.16 -23.08 -18.80
CA ALA A 63 7.97 -22.49 -20.12
C ALA A 63 8.85 -21.26 -20.20
N LYS A 64 9.77 -21.23 -21.15
CA LYS A 64 10.61 -20.10 -21.54
C LYS A 64 9.71 -18.96 -22.06
N GLY A 65 9.10 -18.18 -21.11
CA GLY A 65 8.20 -17.08 -21.42
C GLY A 65 7.33 -16.82 -20.19
N GLY A 66 7.89 -16.16 -19.14
CA GLY A 66 7.13 -15.88 -17.90
C GLY A 66 5.83 -15.15 -18.18
N ASN A 67 4.75 -15.48 -17.45
CA ASN A 67 3.42 -14.91 -17.56
C ASN A 67 3.50 -13.37 -17.72
N PRO A 68 2.96 -12.81 -18.81
CA PRO A 68 3.01 -11.36 -19.08
C PRO A 68 2.50 -10.51 -17.90
N ALA A 69 1.48 -10.95 -17.19
CA ALA A 69 0.95 -10.25 -16.03
C ALA A 69 1.96 -10.16 -14.86
N VAL A 70 2.77 -11.20 -14.64
CA VAL A 70 3.84 -11.20 -13.63
C VAL A 70 4.96 -10.23 -14.03
N LYS A 71 5.32 -10.20 -15.30
CA LYS A 71 6.32 -9.26 -15.82
C LYS A 71 5.87 -7.81 -15.64
N VAL A 72 4.61 -7.50 -15.97
CA VAL A 72 4.03 -6.16 -15.77
C VAL A 72 3.98 -5.78 -14.29
N LYS A 73 3.60 -6.71 -13.40
CA LYS A 73 3.62 -6.45 -11.94
C LYS A 73 5.02 -6.07 -11.48
N LYS A 74 6.03 -6.84 -11.87
CA LYS A 74 7.43 -6.55 -11.55
C LYS A 74 7.89 -5.21 -12.10
N MET A 75 7.48 -4.82 -13.33
CA MET A 75 7.77 -3.50 -13.87
C MET A 75 7.25 -2.37 -12.98
N TYR A 76 6.02 -2.48 -12.47
CA TYR A 76 5.48 -1.47 -11.56
C TYR A 76 6.21 -1.43 -10.22
N GLU A 77 6.59 -2.59 -9.67
CA GLU A 77 7.38 -2.67 -8.44
C GLU A 77 8.74 -2.00 -8.62
N ASP A 78 9.43 -2.30 -9.71
CA ASP A 78 10.75 -1.71 -10.05
C ASP A 78 10.63 -0.21 -10.34
N LEU A 79 9.55 0.23 -11.01
CA LEU A 79 9.27 1.64 -11.26
C LEU A 79 9.09 2.41 -9.96
N ARG A 80 8.23 1.93 -9.07
CA ARG A 80 7.98 2.57 -7.76
C ARG A 80 9.26 2.64 -6.93
N ARG A 81 10.03 1.56 -6.87
CA ARG A 81 11.32 1.54 -6.15
C ARG A 81 12.30 2.60 -6.68
N ARG A 82 12.36 2.77 -8.02
CA ARG A 82 13.17 3.85 -8.61
C ARG A 82 12.67 5.23 -8.23
N LYS A 83 11.35 5.46 -8.30
CA LYS A 83 10.75 6.74 -7.94
C LYS A 83 10.94 7.08 -6.45
N GLU A 84 10.87 6.09 -5.58
CA GLU A 84 11.18 6.23 -4.15
C GLU A 84 12.64 6.60 -3.93
N ALA A 85 13.57 5.93 -4.61
CA ALA A 85 15.00 6.24 -4.52
C ALA A 85 15.31 7.65 -5.06
N GLU A 86 14.71 8.07 -6.18
CA GLU A 86 14.82 9.41 -6.73
C GLU A 86 14.29 10.48 -5.76
N LEU A 87 13.17 10.19 -5.08
CA LEU A 87 12.62 11.09 -4.07
C LEU A 87 13.55 11.22 -2.87
N GLU A 88 14.09 10.12 -2.36
CA GLU A 88 15.03 10.15 -1.23
C GLU A 88 16.32 10.89 -1.58
N GLU A 89 16.82 10.79 -2.81
CA GLU A 89 17.97 11.56 -3.24
C GLU A 89 17.65 13.06 -3.33
N ARG A 90 16.48 13.43 -3.88
CA ARG A 90 16.01 14.84 -3.87
C ARG A 90 15.88 15.39 -2.45
N ARG A 91 15.31 14.60 -1.52
CA ARG A 91 15.21 14.97 -0.11
C ARG A 91 16.57 15.19 0.53
N ARG A 92 17.51 14.26 0.30
CA ARG A 92 18.87 14.38 0.84
C ARG A 92 19.55 15.65 0.35
N SER A 93 19.47 15.94 -0.94
CA SER A 93 20.04 17.14 -1.54
C SER A 93 19.42 18.41 -0.98
N VAL A 94 18.09 18.50 -0.92
CA VAL A 94 17.38 19.69 -0.41
C VAL A 94 17.63 19.88 1.09
N TYR A 95 17.63 18.82 1.88
CA TYR A 95 17.90 18.93 3.33
C TYR A 95 19.34 19.35 3.65
N ALA A 96 20.28 19.05 2.76
CA ALA A 96 21.66 19.52 2.89
C ALA A 96 21.80 21.00 2.51
N SER A 97 21.11 21.44 1.45
CA SER A 97 21.17 22.83 0.95
C SER A 97 20.25 23.78 1.72
N ILE A 98 19.09 23.30 2.17
CA ILE A 98 18.07 24.09 2.88
C ILE A 98 17.67 23.35 4.18
N PRO A 99 18.48 23.41 5.25
CA PRO A 99 18.20 22.66 6.49
C PRO A 99 16.83 22.96 7.10
N ARG A 100 16.31 24.18 6.91
CA ARG A 100 15.00 24.59 7.39
C ARG A 100 13.87 23.74 6.83
N VAL A 101 13.95 23.27 5.58
CA VAL A 101 12.97 22.36 4.98
C VAL A 101 12.90 21.03 5.74
N ARG A 102 14.04 20.48 6.19
CA ARG A 102 14.09 19.27 7.02
C ARG A 102 13.41 19.48 8.38
N GLU A 103 13.62 20.63 9.00
CA GLU A 103 12.97 20.99 10.25
C GLU A 103 11.45 21.05 10.09
N ILE A 104 10.98 21.71 9.03
CA ILE A 104 9.57 21.84 8.68
C ILE A 104 8.95 20.46 8.49
N ASP A 105 9.55 19.58 7.69
CA ASP A 105 9.05 18.21 7.47
C ASP A 105 8.99 17.40 8.77
N THR A 106 9.94 17.62 9.67
CA THR A 106 9.92 17.00 11.00
C THR A 106 8.79 17.54 11.87
N GLN A 107 8.54 18.84 11.84
CA GLN A 107 7.45 19.48 12.57
C GLN A 107 6.09 19.03 12.04
N ILE A 108 5.89 19.00 10.72
CA ILE A 108 4.66 18.52 10.08
C ILE A 108 4.38 17.09 10.53
N ARG A 109 5.38 16.20 10.50
CA ARG A 109 5.23 14.80 10.90
C ARG A 109 4.84 14.65 12.38
N ARG A 110 5.49 15.40 13.28
CA ARG A 110 5.15 15.40 14.71
C ARG A 110 3.73 15.91 14.95
N THR A 111 3.35 17.03 14.31
CA THR A 111 2.02 17.60 14.42
C THR A 111 0.94 16.67 13.86
N SER A 112 1.20 15.97 12.76
CA SER A 112 0.27 14.97 12.21
C SER A 112 0.06 13.78 13.14
N LEU A 113 1.11 13.31 13.83
CA LEU A 113 0.99 12.26 14.84
C LEU A 113 0.16 12.72 16.06
N GLU A 114 0.31 13.98 16.46
CA GLU A 114 -0.48 14.57 17.55
C GLU A 114 -1.97 14.66 17.18
N ILE A 115 -2.30 15.11 15.97
CA ILE A 115 -3.68 15.11 15.45
C ILE A 115 -4.26 13.69 15.47
N SER A 116 -3.49 12.68 15.04
CA SER A 116 -3.93 11.29 15.05
C SER A 116 -4.22 10.78 16.47
N ARG A 117 -3.39 11.15 17.44
CA ARG A 117 -3.62 10.80 18.87
C ARG A 117 -4.89 11.45 19.41
N LEU A 118 -5.11 12.74 19.15
CA LEU A 118 -6.34 13.45 19.56
C LEU A 118 -7.59 12.83 18.93
N ALA A 119 -7.51 12.40 17.67
CA ALA A 119 -8.62 11.73 16.99
C ALA A 119 -9.00 10.40 17.65
N LEU A 120 -8.02 9.62 18.12
CA LEU A 120 -8.27 8.36 18.83
C LEU A 120 -8.94 8.55 20.20
N HIS A 121 -8.69 9.67 20.87
CA HIS A 121 -9.28 9.98 22.18
C HIS A 121 -10.66 10.66 22.10
N GLY A 122 -11.18 10.93 20.91
CA GLY A 122 -12.51 11.48 20.70
C GLY A 122 -12.73 12.92 21.23
N SER A 123 -11.64 13.63 21.55
CA SER A 123 -11.66 14.98 22.13
C SER A 123 -10.74 15.93 21.39
N GLY A 124 -10.93 17.24 21.60
CA GLY A 124 -9.99 18.26 21.14
C GLY A 124 -10.19 18.73 19.70
N GLU A 125 -11.44 18.91 19.24
CA GLU A 125 -11.71 19.40 17.87
C GLU A 125 -11.05 20.77 17.58
N MET A 126 -11.16 21.71 18.50
CA MET A 126 -10.49 23.01 18.41
C MET A 126 -8.95 22.86 18.31
N GLU A 127 -8.38 21.96 19.10
CA GLU A 127 -6.93 21.72 19.07
C GLU A 127 -6.50 21.04 17.77
N ARG A 128 -7.27 20.10 17.24
CA ARG A 128 -7.02 19.49 15.92
C ARG A 128 -7.07 20.54 14.81
N GLU A 129 -8.02 21.47 14.87
CA GLU A 129 -8.12 22.57 13.90
C GLU A 129 -6.91 23.51 13.98
N ARG A 130 -6.47 23.85 15.19
CA ARG A 130 -5.24 24.65 15.40
C ARG A 130 -4.02 23.95 14.84
N LEU A 131 -3.87 22.65 15.08
CA LEU A 131 -2.75 21.85 14.57
C LEU A 131 -2.81 21.71 13.05
N ASN A 132 -3.99 21.56 12.45
CA ASN A 132 -4.15 21.57 11.00
C ASN A 132 -3.73 22.90 10.37
N ARG A 133 -4.11 24.03 10.97
CA ARG A 133 -3.63 25.35 10.53
C ARG A 133 -2.11 25.43 10.58
N LYS A 134 -1.48 24.96 11.68
CA LYS A 134 -0.02 24.91 11.78
C LYS A 134 0.63 24.09 10.67
N ILE A 135 0.04 22.96 10.27
CA ILE A 135 0.53 22.14 9.15
C ILE A 135 0.43 22.94 7.84
N THR A 136 -0.69 23.66 7.63
CA THR A 136 -0.88 24.50 6.44
C THR A 136 0.16 25.61 6.35
N ASP A 137 0.41 26.29 7.46
CA ASP A 137 1.41 27.37 7.53
C ASP A 137 2.83 26.84 7.26
N LEU A 138 3.19 25.72 7.87
CA LEU A 138 4.47 25.04 7.63
C LEU A 138 4.60 24.57 6.17
N GLY A 139 3.51 24.08 5.56
CA GLY A 139 3.47 23.71 4.15
C GLY A 139 3.70 24.92 3.23
N GLY A 140 3.11 26.05 3.56
CA GLY A 140 3.34 27.33 2.86
C GLY A 140 4.79 27.82 2.97
N GLU A 141 5.38 27.76 4.18
CA GLU A 141 6.79 28.12 4.39
C GLU A 141 7.71 27.20 3.57
N LYS A 142 7.44 25.90 3.55
CA LYS A 142 8.19 24.94 2.76
C LYS A 142 8.12 25.23 1.26
N ALA A 143 6.92 25.48 0.74
CA ALA A 143 6.72 25.82 -0.67
C ALA A 143 7.47 27.08 -1.06
N PHE A 144 7.43 28.11 -0.20
CA PHE A 144 8.17 29.36 -0.38
C PHE A 144 9.68 29.11 -0.44
N LEU A 145 10.25 28.38 0.51
CA LEU A 145 11.68 28.06 0.54
C LEU A 145 12.15 27.27 -0.68
N LEU A 146 11.34 26.35 -1.18
CA LEU A 146 11.65 25.61 -2.40
C LEU A 146 11.67 26.54 -3.61
N THR A 147 10.66 27.38 -3.77
CA THR A 147 10.56 28.31 -4.91
C THR A 147 11.64 29.38 -4.89
N GLU A 148 12.04 29.91 -3.74
CA GLU A 148 13.19 30.82 -3.60
C GLU A 148 14.51 30.17 -4.06
N ASN A 149 14.63 28.85 -3.93
CA ASN A 149 15.79 28.11 -4.39
C ASN A 149 15.63 27.54 -5.82
N ASN A 150 14.73 28.09 -6.62
CA ASN A 150 14.42 27.67 -7.99
C ASN A 150 13.98 26.21 -8.12
N LEU A 151 13.36 25.65 -7.09
CA LEU A 151 12.77 24.32 -7.09
C LEU A 151 11.24 24.43 -7.17
N PRO A 152 10.55 23.52 -7.88
CA PRO A 152 9.09 23.45 -7.84
C PRO A 152 8.58 23.26 -6.41
N TYR A 153 7.41 23.83 -6.08
CA TYR A 153 6.82 23.70 -4.74
C TYR A 153 6.52 22.23 -4.36
N ASP A 154 6.29 21.37 -5.35
CA ASP A 154 6.03 19.92 -5.22
C ASP A 154 7.28 19.04 -5.44
N TYR A 155 8.48 19.64 -5.47
CA TYR A 155 9.74 18.94 -5.77
C TYR A 155 10.02 17.77 -4.84
N LEU A 156 9.58 17.84 -3.59
CA LEU A 156 9.72 16.80 -2.57
C LEU A 156 8.51 15.87 -2.47
N GLU A 157 7.62 15.91 -3.45
CA GLU A 157 6.51 14.97 -3.57
C GLU A 157 6.86 13.81 -4.51
N MET A 158 6.11 12.70 -4.36
CA MET A 158 6.28 11.54 -5.23
C MET A 158 5.79 11.88 -6.64
N GLN A 159 6.67 11.73 -7.63
CA GLN A 159 6.37 11.95 -9.04
C GLN A 159 6.03 10.62 -9.71
N TYR A 160 4.78 10.46 -10.13
CA TYR A 160 4.29 9.25 -10.80
C TYR A 160 4.27 9.42 -12.31
N ASP A 161 4.63 8.36 -13.05
CA ASP A 161 4.50 8.33 -14.51
C ASP A 161 3.02 8.27 -14.90
N CYS A 162 2.21 7.53 -14.15
CA CYS A 162 0.76 7.48 -14.31
C CYS A 162 0.05 8.12 -13.12
N LYS A 163 -0.50 9.31 -13.32
CA LYS A 163 -1.22 10.06 -12.27
C LYS A 163 -2.51 9.37 -11.81
N TYR A 164 -3.13 8.54 -12.67
CA TYR A 164 -4.41 7.88 -12.36
C TYR A 164 -4.25 6.73 -11.36
N CYS A 165 -3.29 5.84 -11.57
CA CYS A 165 -3.06 4.70 -10.70
C CYS A 165 -1.83 4.85 -9.79
N LYS A 166 -1.11 5.97 -9.88
CA LYS A 166 0.13 6.20 -9.12
C LYS A 166 1.11 5.04 -9.25
N ASP A 167 1.31 4.60 -10.50
CA ASP A 167 2.21 3.51 -10.87
C ASP A 167 1.95 2.16 -10.17
N THR A 168 0.69 1.89 -9.85
CA THR A 168 0.25 0.59 -9.30
C THR A 168 -0.32 -0.33 -10.38
N GLY A 169 -0.75 0.23 -11.52
CA GLY A 169 -1.47 -0.48 -12.57
C GLY A 169 -2.94 -0.75 -12.26
N VAL A 170 -3.41 -0.37 -11.05
CA VAL A 170 -4.79 -0.57 -10.58
C VAL A 170 -5.35 0.74 -10.07
N LEU A 171 -6.60 1.04 -10.42
CA LEU A 171 -7.33 2.21 -9.94
C LEU A 171 -7.92 1.97 -8.55
N ASN A 172 -8.36 3.06 -7.88
CA ASN A 172 -8.94 2.98 -6.53
C ASN A 172 -10.22 2.12 -6.45
N ASN A 173 -10.93 1.94 -7.55
CA ASN A 173 -12.10 1.05 -7.66
C ASN A 173 -11.74 -0.44 -7.89
N GLY A 174 -10.45 -0.78 -7.91
CA GLY A 174 -9.95 -2.14 -8.15
C GLY A 174 -9.82 -2.52 -9.62
N GLU A 175 -10.22 -1.66 -10.57
CA GLU A 175 -10.08 -1.90 -12.00
C GLU A 175 -8.64 -1.70 -12.49
N ARG A 176 -8.28 -2.35 -13.59
CA ARG A 176 -6.98 -2.15 -14.23
C ARG A 176 -6.91 -0.78 -14.89
N CYS A 177 -5.85 -0.06 -14.61
CA CYS A 177 -5.60 1.21 -15.24
C CYS A 177 -5.26 1.03 -16.74
N ARG A 178 -5.57 2.01 -17.58
CA ARG A 178 -5.23 2.02 -19.00
C ARG A 178 -3.73 1.78 -19.23
N CYS A 179 -2.86 2.37 -18.41
CA CYS A 179 -1.42 2.17 -18.51
C CYS A 179 -0.98 0.71 -18.29
N TYR A 180 -1.78 -0.10 -17.57
CA TYR A 180 -1.53 -1.53 -17.42
C TYR A 180 -1.68 -2.27 -18.75
N SER A 181 -2.73 -1.99 -19.51
CA SER A 181 -2.97 -2.61 -20.80
C SER A 181 -1.87 -2.23 -21.82
N GLU A 182 -1.40 -0.99 -21.76
CA GLU A 182 -0.29 -0.52 -22.61
C GLU A 182 1.03 -1.23 -22.27
N LYS A 183 1.34 -1.41 -20.99
CA LYS A 183 2.53 -2.15 -20.55
C LYS A 183 2.41 -3.65 -20.84
N LEU A 184 1.21 -4.22 -20.76
CA LEU A 184 0.97 -5.63 -21.06
C LEU A 184 1.24 -5.97 -22.54
N LYS A 185 0.91 -5.06 -23.45
CA LYS A 185 1.18 -5.23 -24.90
C LYS A 185 2.66 -5.42 -25.22
N GLN A 186 3.57 -4.99 -24.34
CA GLN A 186 5.03 -5.16 -24.53
C GLN A 186 5.49 -6.61 -24.32
N PHE A 187 4.62 -7.47 -23.78
CA PHE A 187 4.94 -8.86 -23.41
C PHE A 187 4.05 -9.90 -24.12
N ILE A 188 3.17 -9.46 -25.00
CA ILE A 188 2.32 -10.30 -25.84
C ILE A 188 2.83 -10.26 -27.26
#